data_f1f7613fb4189e493007010c390c9fb8
#
_entry.id   f1f7613fb4189e493007010c390c9fb8
#
_cell.length_a   1.000
_cell.length_b   1.000
_cell.length_c   1.000
_cell.angle_alpha   90.00
_cell.angle_beta   90.00
_cell.angle_gamma   90.00
#
_symmetry.space_group_name_H-M   'P 1'
#
loop_
_entity.id
_entity.type
_entity.pdbx_description
1 polymer ?
#
loop_
_entity_poly.entity_id
_entity_poly.type
_entity_poly.pdbx_seq_one_letter_code
_entity_poly.pdbx_strand_id
1 'polypeptide(L)'
;MTERETLKKWLDESSNIVFFGGAGVSTESHIPDFRSTDGLYNQQYDHPPETILSHSFYMRKPEEFYRFYRNKMLFPNAEPNRAHKALAKLEKMGKLKAVVTQNIDGLHQKAGSREVLELHGSVLRNYCTRCGKFYGLDAILNSTGVPKCTCGGTIKPDVVLYEEGLDQETIEKSVKYLANADVLIIGGTSLTVYPAAGLIDYYRGHKLVLINKSVTPMDNRADLVISGPIGEVLGDAVGV
;
A
#
# COMPACT_ATOMS: atom_id res chain seq x y z
N MET A 1 15.09 -1.55 28.16
CA MET A 1 13.85 -1.22 27.45
C MET A 1 13.79 -2.14 26.25
N THR A 2 12.70 -2.86 26.07
CA THR A 2 12.50 -3.73 24.90
C THR A 2 12.26 -2.90 23.66
N GLU A 3 12.36 -3.52 22.46
CA GLU A 3 12.05 -2.86 21.19
C GLU A 3 10.61 -2.31 21.16
N ARG A 4 9.65 -3.09 21.64
CA ARG A 4 8.23 -2.68 21.73
C ARG A 4 8.01 -1.53 22.72
N GLU A 5 8.71 -1.50 23.86
CA GLU A 5 8.67 -0.38 24.79
C GLU A 5 9.29 0.89 24.19
N THR A 6 10.37 0.73 23.43
CA THR A 6 11.01 1.84 22.69
C THR A 6 10.06 2.42 21.63
N LEU A 7 9.42 1.56 20.85
CA LEU A 7 8.40 1.98 19.88
C LEU A 7 7.29 2.79 20.57
N LYS A 8 6.69 2.22 21.63
CA LYS A 8 5.63 2.90 22.37
C LYS A 8 6.06 4.27 22.86
N LYS A 9 7.25 4.37 23.47
CA LYS A 9 7.81 5.63 23.94
C LYS A 9 7.95 6.64 22.80
N TRP A 10 8.50 6.24 21.64
CA TRP A 10 8.64 7.14 20.49
C TRP A 10 7.31 7.62 19.94
N LEU A 11 6.30 6.74 19.89
CA LEU A 11 4.95 7.12 19.50
C LEU A 11 4.30 8.10 20.49
N ASP A 12 4.53 7.90 21.80
CA ASP A 12 3.98 8.76 22.84
C ASP A 12 4.62 10.17 22.82
N GLU A 13 5.92 10.27 22.56
CA GLU A 13 6.69 11.51 22.53
C GLU A 13 6.56 12.29 21.21
N SER A 14 6.22 11.62 20.11
CA SER A 14 6.17 12.22 18.78
C SER A 14 4.87 12.95 18.51
N SER A 15 4.96 14.00 17.69
CA SER A 15 3.82 14.75 17.16
C SER A 15 3.79 14.82 15.62
N ASN A 16 4.78 14.24 14.94
CA ASN A 16 4.90 14.24 13.49
C ASN A 16 5.37 12.88 12.97
N ILE A 17 4.51 11.87 13.11
CA ILE A 17 4.74 10.51 12.66
C ILE A 17 4.30 10.39 11.20
N VAL A 18 5.09 9.72 10.37
CA VAL A 18 4.69 9.27 9.03
C VAL A 18 4.83 7.76 8.94
N PHE A 19 3.87 7.12 8.31
CA PHE A 19 3.91 5.70 8.03
C PHE A 19 4.16 5.46 6.54
N PHE A 20 5.07 4.54 6.21
CA PHE A 20 5.32 4.07 4.86
C PHE A 20 5.11 2.55 4.80
N GLY A 21 4.15 2.09 3.98
CA GLY A 21 3.74 0.69 3.97
C GLY A 21 3.58 0.06 2.61
N GLY A 22 3.58 -1.28 2.61
CA GLY A 22 3.34 -2.11 1.43
C GLY A 22 2.41 -3.28 1.71
N ALA A 23 2.37 -4.27 0.82
CA ALA A 23 1.39 -5.36 0.82
C ALA A 23 1.37 -6.20 2.10
N GLY A 24 2.50 -6.31 2.79
CA GLY A 24 2.60 -7.01 4.07
C GLY A 24 1.74 -6.41 5.19
N VAL A 25 1.30 -5.14 5.07
CA VAL A 25 0.35 -4.52 6.01
C VAL A 25 -1.01 -5.20 5.94
N SER A 26 -1.41 -5.66 4.77
CA SER A 26 -2.74 -6.24 4.53
C SER A 26 -2.80 -7.76 4.61
N THR A 27 -1.68 -8.45 4.91
CA THR A 27 -1.67 -9.92 5.06
C THR A 27 -2.55 -10.39 6.22
N GLU A 28 -2.61 -9.63 7.31
CA GLU A 28 -3.51 -9.89 8.44
C GLU A 28 -4.98 -9.51 8.15
N SER A 29 -5.26 -8.99 6.96
CA SER A 29 -6.60 -8.78 6.39
C SER A 29 -6.95 -9.82 5.31
N HIS A 30 -6.19 -10.92 5.24
CA HIS A 30 -6.34 -12.00 4.25
C HIS A 30 -6.12 -11.56 2.79
N ILE A 31 -5.37 -10.48 2.56
CA ILE A 31 -4.89 -10.10 1.24
C ILE A 31 -3.44 -10.60 1.12
N PRO A 32 -3.15 -11.54 0.19
CA PRO A 32 -1.79 -12.05 0.02
C PRO A 32 -0.85 -10.92 -0.43
N ASP A 33 0.37 -10.92 0.07
CA ASP A 33 1.40 -10.08 -0.51
C ASP A 33 1.95 -10.68 -1.82
N PHE A 34 2.97 -10.03 -2.40
CA PHE A 34 3.50 -10.47 -3.69
C PHE A 34 4.62 -11.50 -3.55
N ARG A 35 5.43 -11.48 -2.49
CA ARG A 35 6.73 -12.15 -2.42
C ARG A 35 6.89 -13.18 -1.32
N SER A 36 6.01 -13.24 -0.33
CA SER A 36 6.04 -14.29 0.71
C SER A 36 5.83 -15.67 0.09
N THR A 37 6.06 -16.71 0.86
CA THR A 37 5.89 -18.10 0.41
C THR A 37 4.52 -18.35 -0.22
N ASP A 38 3.46 -17.73 0.33
CA ASP A 38 2.08 -17.82 -0.16
C ASP A 38 1.71 -16.63 -1.06
N GLY A 39 2.68 -15.77 -1.38
CA GLY A 39 2.49 -14.55 -2.17
C GLY A 39 2.17 -14.81 -3.64
N LEU A 40 1.67 -13.79 -4.31
CA LEU A 40 1.23 -13.90 -5.71
C LEU A 40 2.33 -14.38 -6.65
N TYR A 41 3.60 -14.01 -6.42
CA TYR A 41 4.70 -14.41 -7.29
C TYR A 41 5.11 -15.88 -7.17
N ASN A 42 4.72 -16.54 -6.09
CA ASN A 42 4.99 -17.96 -5.85
C ASN A 42 3.87 -18.90 -6.32
N GLN A 43 2.79 -18.36 -6.92
CA GLN A 43 1.71 -19.14 -7.51
C GLN A 43 1.99 -19.43 -8.99
N GLN A 44 1.42 -20.52 -9.52
CA GLN A 44 1.58 -20.89 -10.93
C GLN A 44 0.62 -20.08 -11.83
N TYR A 45 1.17 -19.41 -12.82
CA TYR A 45 0.45 -18.66 -13.86
C TYR A 45 1.10 -18.90 -15.23
N ASP A 46 0.35 -18.64 -16.30
CA ASP A 46 0.88 -18.71 -17.68
C ASP A 46 1.98 -17.65 -17.95
N HIS A 47 1.96 -16.56 -17.19
CA HIS A 47 2.94 -15.48 -17.22
C HIS A 47 3.22 -14.99 -15.79
N PRO A 48 4.44 -14.48 -15.48
CA PRO A 48 4.72 -13.86 -14.20
C PRO A 48 3.73 -12.73 -13.88
N PRO A 49 3.28 -12.57 -12.62
CA PRO A 49 2.36 -11.50 -12.24
C PRO A 49 2.83 -10.09 -12.63
N GLU A 50 4.13 -9.78 -12.56
CA GLU A 50 4.68 -8.50 -13.02
C GLU A 50 4.45 -8.30 -14.52
N THR A 51 4.53 -9.37 -15.32
CA THR A 51 4.23 -9.29 -16.75
C THR A 51 2.75 -9.01 -16.98
N ILE A 52 1.85 -9.75 -16.28
CA ILE A 52 0.40 -9.57 -16.43
C ILE A 52 -0.03 -8.17 -15.99
N LEU A 53 0.57 -7.65 -14.91
CA LEU A 53 0.29 -6.32 -14.36
C LEU A 53 1.09 -5.20 -15.02
N SER A 54 1.64 -5.40 -16.22
CA SER A 54 2.32 -4.36 -17.00
C SER A 54 1.39 -3.64 -17.96
N HIS A 55 1.70 -2.38 -18.26
CA HIS A 55 0.96 -1.58 -19.26
C HIS A 55 0.94 -2.26 -20.62
N SER A 56 2.09 -2.76 -21.07
CA SER A 56 2.21 -3.43 -22.37
C SER A 56 1.38 -4.72 -22.46
N PHE A 57 1.25 -5.48 -21.39
CA PHE A 57 0.39 -6.66 -21.35
C PHE A 57 -1.08 -6.27 -21.33
N TYR A 58 -1.46 -5.28 -20.52
CA TYR A 58 -2.81 -4.71 -20.49
C TYR A 58 -3.27 -4.27 -21.89
N MET A 59 -2.39 -3.62 -22.65
CA MET A 59 -2.71 -3.16 -24.03
C MET A 59 -2.83 -4.30 -25.03
N ARG A 60 -2.00 -5.35 -24.91
CA ARG A 60 -1.96 -6.46 -25.87
C ARG A 60 -2.96 -7.57 -25.58
N LYS A 61 -3.20 -7.84 -24.30
CA LYS A 61 -4.02 -8.97 -23.82
C LYS A 61 -5.01 -8.54 -22.73
N PRO A 62 -5.89 -7.56 -22.99
CA PRO A 62 -6.75 -6.98 -21.97
C PRO A 62 -7.70 -8.01 -21.33
N GLU A 63 -8.17 -9.03 -22.05
CA GLU A 63 -9.05 -10.06 -21.49
C GLU A 63 -8.33 -10.92 -20.45
N GLU A 64 -7.07 -11.31 -20.70
CA GLU A 64 -6.25 -12.06 -19.75
C GLU A 64 -5.92 -11.18 -18.54
N PHE A 65 -5.58 -9.89 -18.75
CA PHE A 65 -5.35 -8.93 -17.69
C PHE A 65 -6.57 -8.82 -16.76
N TYR A 66 -7.78 -8.59 -17.28
CA TYR A 66 -8.98 -8.45 -16.46
C TYR A 66 -9.39 -9.74 -15.77
N ARG A 67 -9.16 -10.90 -16.38
CA ARG A 67 -9.36 -12.20 -15.74
C ARG A 67 -8.45 -12.35 -14.51
N PHE A 68 -7.16 -12.05 -14.66
CA PHE A 68 -6.20 -12.06 -13.54
C PHE A 68 -6.57 -11.02 -12.49
N TYR A 69 -6.82 -9.79 -12.91
CA TYR A 69 -7.11 -8.66 -12.04
C TYR A 69 -8.32 -8.93 -11.13
N ARG A 70 -9.44 -9.43 -11.68
CA ARG A 70 -10.61 -9.78 -10.87
C ARG A 70 -10.33 -10.89 -9.87
N ASN A 71 -9.57 -11.91 -10.27
CA ASN A 71 -9.36 -13.09 -9.46
C ASN A 71 -8.29 -12.93 -8.39
N LYS A 72 -7.34 -12.00 -8.60
CA LYS A 72 -6.12 -11.93 -7.79
C LYS A 72 -5.86 -10.57 -7.15
N MET A 73 -6.47 -9.51 -7.66
CA MET A 73 -6.20 -8.15 -7.17
C MET A 73 -7.38 -7.54 -6.40
N LEU A 74 -8.57 -8.12 -6.48
CA LEU A 74 -9.78 -7.57 -5.87
C LEU A 74 -10.21 -8.39 -4.66
N PHE A 75 -10.28 -7.75 -3.50
CA PHE A 75 -10.68 -8.34 -2.22
C PHE A 75 -11.80 -7.51 -1.56
N PRO A 76 -13.02 -7.49 -2.14
CA PRO A 76 -14.09 -6.59 -1.72
C PRO A 76 -14.56 -6.82 -0.27
N ASN A 77 -14.35 -8.02 0.26
CA ASN A 77 -14.76 -8.40 1.62
C ASN A 77 -13.64 -8.25 2.66
N ALA A 78 -12.45 -7.74 2.26
CA ALA A 78 -11.37 -7.55 3.20
C ALA A 78 -11.71 -6.46 4.23
N GLU A 79 -11.33 -6.70 5.50
CA GLU A 79 -11.55 -5.76 6.60
C GLU A 79 -10.21 -5.24 7.14
N PRO A 80 -10.18 -3.97 7.60
CA PRO A 80 -8.99 -3.41 8.22
C PRO A 80 -8.55 -4.23 9.45
N ASN A 81 -7.27 -4.58 9.50
CA ASN A 81 -6.68 -5.25 10.66
C ASN A 81 -6.20 -4.24 11.71
N ARG A 82 -5.55 -4.75 12.76
CA ARG A 82 -5.04 -3.93 13.88
C ARG A 82 -4.03 -2.86 13.45
N ALA A 83 -3.20 -3.11 12.41
CA ALA A 83 -2.27 -2.08 11.91
C ALA A 83 -3.01 -0.88 11.34
N HIS A 84 -3.99 -1.11 10.46
CA HIS A 84 -4.81 -0.05 9.89
C HIS A 84 -5.53 0.77 10.96
N LYS A 85 -6.13 0.08 11.96
CA LYS A 85 -6.83 0.72 13.08
C LYS A 85 -5.90 1.52 13.99
N ALA A 86 -4.67 1.01 14.23
CA ALA A 86 -3.66 1.72 15.02
C ALA A 86 -3.23 3.01 14.33
N LEU A 87 -2.98 2.98 13.01
CA LEU A 87 -2.62 4.17 12.23
C LEU A 87 -3.76 5.20 12.23
N ALA A 88 -5.00 4.78 12.01
CA ALA A 88 -6.16 5.68 12.08
C ALA A 88 -6.32 6.31 13.48
N LYS A 89 -6.06 5.54 14.55
CA LYS A 89 -6.09 6.06 15.93
C LYS A 89 -4.99 7.09 16.17
N LEU A 90 -3.76 6.84 15.71
CA LEU A 90 -2.65 7.80 15.81
C LEU A 90 -2.95 9.10 15.04
N GLU A 91 -3.58 9.01 13.87
CA GLU A 91 -4.02 10.19 13.11
C GLU A 91 -5.10 10.96 13.87
N LYS A 92 -6.10 10.27 14.42
CA LYS A 92 -7.15 10.90 15.26
C LYS A 92 -6.58 11.60 16.49
N MET A 93 -5.48 11.07 17.05
CA MET A 93 -4.74 11.72 18.16
C MET A 93 -3.88 12.91 17.69
N GLY A 94 -3.84 13.20 16.40
CA GLY A 94 -3.03 14.28 15.82
C GLY A 94 -1.53 13.97 15.73
N LYS A 95 -1.12 12.71 15.97
CA LYS A 95 0.28 12.28 15.98
C LYS A 95 0.76 11.82 14.60
N LEU A 96 -0.02 10.96 13.91
CA LEU A 96 0.26 10.54 12.54
C LEU A 96 -0.21 11.63 11.57
N LYS A 97 0.67 12.04 10.66
CA LYS A 97 0.40 13.10 9.68
C LYS A 97 0.05 12.57 8.30
N ALA A 98 0.58 11.42 7.93
CA ALA A 98 0.25 10.77 6.68
C ALA A 98 0.53 9.27 6.72
N VAL A 99 -0.24 8.54 5.95
CA VAL A 99 0.04 7.17 5.50
C VAL A 99 0.48 7.25 4.06
N VAL A 100 1.72 6.91 3.77
CA VAL A 100 2.24 6.71 2.41
C VAL A 100 2.19 5.22 2.12
N THR A 101 1.37 4.80 1.16
CA THR A 101 1.14 3.38 0.93
C THR A 101 1.35 2.97 -0.52
N GLN A 102 1.93 1.80 -0.71
CA GLN A 102 2.01 1.10 -1.99
C GLN A 102 0.75 0.25 -2.25
N ASN A 103 -0.11 0.09 -1.24
CA ASN A 103 -1.31 -0.71 -1.34
C ASN A 103 -2.42 0.01 -2.11
N ILE A 104 -3.22 -0.78 -2.82
CA ILE A 104 -4.33 -0.33 -3.66
C ILE A 104 -5.70 -0.73 -3.11
N ASP A 105 -5.73 -1.37 -1.93
CA ASP A 105 -6.90 -2.04 -1.35
C ASP A 105 -7.91 -1.10 -0.65
N GLY A 106 -7.50 0.13 -0.30
CA GLY A 106 -8.35 1.12 0.38
C GLY A 106 -8.58 0.83 1.87
N LEU A 107 -7.87 -0.12 2.49
CA LEU A 107 -8.10 -0.52 3.88
C LEU A 107 -7.69 0.56 4.89
N HIS A 108 -6.73 1.41 4.58
CA HIS A 108 -6.39 2.55 5.43
C HIS A 108 -7.56 3.52 5.57
N GLN A 109 -8.18 3.90 4.45
CA GLN A 109 -9.37 4.76 4.43
C GLN A 109 -10.56 4.07 5.10
N LYS A 110 -10.77 2.77 4.86
CA LYS A 110 -11.82 1.98 5.50
C LYS A 110 -11.64 1.91 7.02
N ALA A 111 -10.41 1.96 7.53
CA ALA A 111 -10.09 2.03 8.95
C ALA A 111 -10.33 3.42 9.58
N GLY A 112 -10.47 4.47 8.75
CA GLY A 112 -10.70 5.84 9.18
C GLY A 112 -9.52 6.80 9.00
N SER A 113 -8.40 6.37 8.41
CA SER A 113 -7.31 7.27 8.01
C SER A 113 -7.78 8.21 6.91
N ARG A 114 -7.39 9.49 7.00
CA ARG A 114 -7.81 10.56 6.09
C ARG A 114 -6.71 11.00 5.12
N GLU A 115 -5.51 11.20 5.65
CA GLU A 115 -4.35 11.58 4.85
C GLU A 115 -3.62 10.30 4.39
N VAL A 116 -4.10 9.72 3.29
CA VAL A 116 -3.58 8.49 2.69
C VAL A 116 -3.07 8.79 1.29
N LEU A 117 -1.76 8.66 1.08
CA LEU A 117 -1.08 8.88 -0.18
C LEU A 117 -0.85 7.53 -0.86
N GLU A 118 -1.73 7.22 -1.80
CA GLU A 118 -1.75 5.94 -2.53
C GLU A 118 -0.81 6.00 -3.74
N LEU A 119 0.47 5.63 -3.54
CA LEU A 119 1.51 5.71 -4.58
C LEU A 119 1.18 4.91 -5.85
N HIS A 120 0.43 3.83 -5.71
CA HIS A 120 0.06 2.95 -6.82
C HIS A 120 -1.44 3.02 -7.17
N GLY A 121 -2.14 4.08 -6.74
CA GLY A 121 -3.55 4.26 -7.00
C GLY A 121 -4.46 3.36 -6.17
N SER A 122 -5.66 3.04 -6.66
CA SER A 122 -6.67 2.29 -5.91
C SER A 122 -7.58 1.45 -6.81
N VAL A 123 -7.91 0.24 -6.35
CA VAL A 123 -8.92 -0.63 -6.98
C VAL A 123 -10.34 -0.04 -6.90
N LEU A 124 -10.56 0.90 -5.98
CA LEU A 124 -11.87 1.52 -5.75
C LEU A 124 -12.23 2.59 -6.78
N ARG A 125 -11.23 3.08 -7.53
CA ARG A 125 -11.39 4.08 -8.59
C ARG A 125 -11.09 3.46 -9.94
N ASN A 126 -11.95 3.71 -10.91
CA ASN A 126 -11.78 3.23 -12.26
C ASN A 126 -12.27 4.29 -13.22
N TYR A 127 -11.63 4.47 -14.36
CA TYR A 127 -11.98 5.53 -15.31
C TYR A 127 -12.07 5.01 -16.74
N CYS A 128 -13.03 5.55 -17.48
CA CYS A 128 -13.10 5.30 -18.90
C CYS A 128 -11.91 5.94 -19.63
N THR A 129 -11.16 5.15 -20.37
CA THR A 129 -10.00 5.61 -21.15
C THR A 129 -10.35 6.59 -22.27
N ARG A 130 -11.65 6.69 -22.65
CA ARG A 130 -12.11 7.55 -23.75
C ARG A 130 -12.72 8.85 -23.26
N CYS A 131 -13.61 8.80 -22.26
CA CYS A 131 -14.38 9.98 -21.83
C CYS A 131 -14.10 10.40 -20.39
N GLY A 132 -13.20 9.72 -19.66
CA GLY A 132 -12.83 10.05 -18.28
C GLY A 132 -13.91 9.75 -17.23
N LYS A 133 -15.07 9.17 -17.63
CA LYS A 133 -16.14 8.89 -16.68
C LYS A 133 -15.66 7.96 -15.58
N PHE A 134 -15.94 8.35 -14.32
CA PHE A 134 -15.65 7.58 -13.12
C PHE A 134 -16.57 6.36 -12.97
N TYR A 135 -16.00 5.28 -12.45
CA TYR A 135 -16.68 4.03 -12.07
C TYR A 135 -16.11 3.50 -10.75
N GLY A 136 -16.97 3.04 -9.86
CA GLY A 136 -16.58 2.33 -8.64
C GLY A 136 -16.11 0.89 -8.95
N LEU A 137 -15.69 0.19 -7.90
CA LEU A 137 -15.21 -1.20 -7.97
C LEU A 137 -16.24 -2.16 -8.60
N ASP A 138 -17.53 -1.95 -8.31
CA ASP A 138 -18.63 -2.80 -8.82
C ASP A 138 -18.67 -2.90 -10.33
N ALA A 139 -18.27 -1.85 -11.03
CA ALA A 139 -18.23 -1.85 -12.50
C ALA A 139 -17.21 -2.87 -13.05
N ILE A 140 -16.16 -3.16 -12.30
CA ILE A 140 -15.18 -4.19 -12.66
C ILE A 140 -15.67 -5.57 -12.20
N LEU A 141 -16.15 -5.68 -10.95
CA LEU A 141 -16.60 -6.95 -10.36
C LEU A 141 -17.77 -7.57 -11.14
N ASN A 142 -18.74 -6.75 -11.54
CA ASN A 142 -19.95 -7.21 -12.23
C ASN A 142 -19.77 -7.31 -13.76
N SER A 143 -18.59 -6.99 -14.30
CA SER A 143 -18.31 -7.11 -15.73
C SER A 143 -17.74 -8.48 -16.11
N THR A 144 -17.94 -8.88 -17.36
CA THR A 144 -17.27 -10.03 -17.99
C THR A 144 -16.33 -9.53 -19.09
N GLY A 145 -15.21 -10.26 -19.30
CA GLY A 145 -14.21 -9.84 -20.29
C GLY A 145 -13.62 -8.46 -19.98
N VAL A 146 -13.47 -7.62 -21.00
CA VAL A 146 -12.97 -6.24 -20.88
C VAL A 146 -14.12 -5.30 -20.54
N PRO A 147 -14.13 -4.63 -19.36
CA PRO A 147 -15.24 -3.75 -18.97
C PRO A 147 -15.35 -2.53 -19.89
N LYS A 148 -16.58 -2.21 -20.29
CA LYS A 148 -16.89 -1.13 -21.26
C LYS A 148 -17.76 -0.04 -20.65
N CYS A 149 -17.37 1.19 -20.94
CA CYS A 149 -18.15 2.38 -20.67
C CYS A 149 -19.34 2.49 -21.66
N THR A 150 -20.36 3.23 -21.28
CA THR A 150 -21.49 3.57 -22.17
C THR A 150 -21.08 4.29 -23.48
N CYS A 151 -19.91 4.94 -23.49
CA CYS A 151 -19.33 5.56 -24.69
C CYS A 151 -18.54 4.58 -25.58
N GLY A 152 -18.45 3.29 -25.20
CA GLY A 152 -17.67 2.25 -25.88
C GLY A 152 -16.19 2.19 -25.48
N GLY A 153 -15.68 3.13 -24.68
CA GLY A 153 -14.31 3.10 -24.15
C GLY A 153 -14.10 1.99 -23.13
N THR A 154 -12.87 1.59 -22.90
CA THR A 154 -12.50 0.63 -21.84
C THR A 154 -12.48 1.33 -20.49
N ILE A 155 -12.97 0.65 -19.44
CA ILE A 155 -12.88 1.14 -18.06
C ILE A 155 -11.58 0.58 -17.48
N LYS A 156 -10.54 1.43 -17.33
CA LYS A 156 -9.24 1.06 -16.74
C LYS A 156 -9.26 1.35 -15.23
N PRO A 157 -8.77 0.39 -14.39
CA PRO A 157 -8.52 0.69 -12.98
C PRO A 157 -7.52 1.84 -12.82
N ASP A 158 -7.76 2.70 -11.82
CA ASP A 158 -6.82 3.73 -11.38
C ASP A 158 -5.70 3.10 -10.52
N VAL A 159 -5.04 2.12 -11.10
CA VAL A 159 -3.91 1.41 -10.52
C VAL A 159 -2.72 1.61 -11.43
N VAL A 160 -1.58 1.99 -10.85
CA VAL A 160 -0.31 2.13 -11.56
C VAL A 160 0.22 0.75 -11.90
N LEU A 161 0.27 0.45 -13.19
CA LEU A 161 0.84 -0.81 -13.69
C LEU A 161 2.36 -0.68 -13.81
N TYR A 162 3.06 -1.81 -13.84
CA TYR A 162 4.46 -1.79 -14.27
C TYR A 162 4.58 -1.08 -15.62
N GLU A 163 5.67 -0.35 -15.85
CA GLU A 163 5.91 0.52 -17.02
C GLU A 163 5.15 1.86 -16.98
N GLU A 164 4.25 2.09 -16.01
CA GLU A 164 3.58 3.38 -15.81
C GLU A 164 4.30 4.22 -14.74
N GLY A 165 4.24 5.55 -14.87
CA GLY A 165 4.76 6.49 -13.88
C GLY A 165 3.81 6.66 -12.70
N LEU A 166 4.37 6.97 -11.52
CA LEU A 166 3.58 7.38 -10.36
C LEU A 166 3.03 8.80 -10.56
N ASP A 167 1.94 9.10 -9.86
CA ASP A 167 1.37 10.46 -9.84
C ASP A 167 2.33 11.45 -9.17
N GLN A 168 2.67 12.51 -9.89
CA GLN A 168 3.67 13.49 -9.45
C GLN A 168 3.22 14.24 -8.18
N GLU A 169 1.94 14.59 -8.07
CA GLU A 169 1.41 15.29 -6.89
C GLU A 169 1.51 14.39 -5.64
N THR A 170 1.19 13.11 -5.78
CA THR A 170 1.31 12.12 -4.70
C THR A 170 2.76 11.94 -4.26
N ILE A 171 3.71 11.92 -5.21
CA ILE A 171 5.15 11.86 -4.90
C ILE A 171 5.57 13.09 -4.11
N GLU A 172 5.26 14.30 -4.59
CA GLU A 172 5.67 15.57 -3.95
C GLU A 172 5.12 15.71 -2.54
N LYS A 173 3.84 15.35 -2.34
CA LYS A 173 3.22 15.31 -1.01
C LYS A 173 3.91 14.29 -0.10
N SER A 174 4.19 13.09 -0.60
CA SER A 174 4.87 12.04 0.15
C SER A 174 6.27 12.48 0.60
N VAL A 175 7.05 13.07 -0.30
CA VAL A 175 8.38 13.62 -0.01
C VAL A 175 8.29 14.70 1.08
N LYS A 176 7.31 15.60 0.98
CA LYS A 176 7.12 16.66 1.98
C LYS A 176 6.83 16.10 3.38
N TYR A 177 5.95 15.11 3.49
CA TYR A 177 5.66 14.46 4.77
C TYR A 177 6.88 13.72 5.31
N LEU A 178 7.55 12.91 4.48
CA LEU A 178 8.72 12.13 4.88
C LEU A 178 9.88 13.02 5.35
N ALA A 179 10.16 14.12 4.64
CA ALA A 179 11.25 15.04 4.98
C ALA A 179 11.04 15.76 6.30
N ASN A 180 9.78 15.96 6.74
CA ASN A 180 9.44 16.67 7.96
C ASN A 180 9.11 15.75 9.15
N ALA A 181 9.06 14.43 8.95
CA ALA A 181 8.73 13.49 10.02
C ALA A 181 9.80 13.46 11.11
N ASP A 182 9.37 13.41 12.37
CA ASP A 182 10.26 13.14 13.52
C ASP A 182 10.38 11.62 13.78
N VAL A 183 9.34 10.85 13.44
CA VAL A 183 9.35 9.38 13.41
C VAL A 183 8.86 8.89 12.06
N LEU A 184 9.64 8.07 11.39
CA LEU A 184 9.21 7.33 10.22
C LEU A 184 9.04 5.85 10.59
N ILE A 185 7.83 5.33 10.41
CA ILE A 185 7.55 3.91 10.56
C ILE A 185 7.44 3.29 9.17
N ILE A 186 8.30 2.34 8.89
CA ILE A 186 8.24 1.53 7.67
C ILE A 186 7.72 0.15 8.06
N GLY A 187 6.71 -0.36 7.34
CA GLY A 187 6.17 -1.66 7.67
C GLY A 187 5.54 -2.42 6.52
N GLY A 188 5.59 -3.75 6.59
CA GLY A 188 4.95 -4.63 5.62
C GLY A 188 5.41 -4.44 4.18
N THR A 189 6.67 -4.07 3.96
CA THR A 189 7.22 -3.85 2.60
C THR A 189 8.61 -4.47 2.46
N SER A 190 8.89 -5.03 1.29
CA SER A 190 10.24 -5.53 0.94
C SER A 190 11.21 -4.41 0.57
N LEU A 191 10.72 -3.19 0.32
CA LEU A 191 11.51 -2.04 -0.15
C LEU A 191 12.29 -2.29 -1.45
N THR A 192 11.75 -3.11 -2.33
CA THR A 192 12.38 -3.49 -3.61
C THR A 192 11.68 -2.91 -4.84
N VAL A 193 10.53 -2.26 -4.68
CA VAL A 193 9.74 -1.67 -5.78
C VAL A 193 10.06 -0.19 -5.92
N TYR A 194 10.79 0.16 -6.97
CA TYR A 194 11.12 1.54 -7.29
C TYR A 194 10.12 2.12 -8.31
N PRO A 195 9.86 3.45 -8.29
CA PRO A 195 10.53 4.47 -7.47
C PRO A 195 10.00 4.62 -6.04
N ALA A 196 8.92 3.94 -5.66
CA ALA A 196 8.29 4.08 -4.34
C ALA A 196 9.27 3.84 -3.18
N ALA A 197 10.07 2.79 -3.23
CA ALA A 197 11.05 2.48 -2.18
C ALA A 197 12.09 3.60 -1.98
N GLY A 198 12.44 4.34 -3.03
CA GLY A 198 13.39 5.46 -2.95
C GLY A 198 12.87 6.69 -2.19
N LEU A 199 11.55 6.80 -1.98
CA LEU A 199 10.98 7.95 -1.26
C LEU A 199 11.43 8.01 0.21
N ILE A 200 11.75 6.88 0.83
CA ILE A 200 12.24 6.85 2.21
C ILE A 200 13.59 7.56 2.40
N ASP A 201 14.37 7.73 1.34
CA ASP A 201 15.65 8.44 1.39
C ASP A 201 15.48 9.95 1.64
N TYR A 202 14.27 10.48 1.53
CA TYR A 202 13.96 11.87 1.92
C TYR A 202 13.77 12.07 3.42
N TYR A 203 13.63 11.00 4.21
CA TYR A 203 13.58 11.10 5.67
C TYR A 203 14.88 11.67 6.24
N ARG A 204 14.77 12.61 7.17
CA ARG A 204 15.90 13.34 7.77
C ARG A 204 15.97 13.20 9.30
N GLY A 205 15.02 12.49 9.90
CA GLY A 205 14.97 12.29 11.34
C GLY A 205 15.93 11.21 11.83
N HIS A 206 15.84 10.92 13.14
CA HIS A 206 16.70 9.95 13.85
C HIS A 206 15.86 8.90 14.62
N LYS A 207 14.64 8.64 14.17
CA LYS A 207 13.75 7.61 14.72
C LYS A 207 13.11 6.84 13.56
N LEU A 208 13.95 6.13 12.80
CA LEU A 208 13.52 5.23 11.73
C LEU A 208 13.15 3.89 12.34
N VAL A 209 11.88 3.54 12.29
CA VAL A 209 11.34 2.25 12.77
C VAL A 209 11.04 1.35 11.58
N LEU A 210 11.50 0.12 11.64
CA LEU A 210 11.20 -0.91 10.65
C LEU A 210 10.44 -2.07 11.32
N ILE A 211 9.23 -2.36 10.86
CA ILE A 211 8.40 -3.45 11.34
C ILE A 211 8.10 -4.40 10.19
N ASN A 212 8.72 -5.58 10.19
CA ASN A 212 8.56 -6.54 9.10
C ASN A 212 8.74 -7.98 9.58
N LYS A 213 8.17 -8.96 8.87
CA LYS A 213 8.42 -10.38 9.17
C LYS A 213 9.76 -10.88 8.62
N SER A 214 10.22 -10.29 7.54
CA SER A 214 11.47 -10.66 6.85
C SER A 214 12.46 -9.51 6.86
N VAL A 215 13.73 -9.84 6.81
CA VAL A 215 14.83 -8.87 6.67
C VAL A 215 14.71 -8.08 5.38
N THR A 216 15.03 -6.80 5.44
CA THR A 216 15.02 -5.88 4.31
C THR A 216 16.38 -5.22 4.08
N PRO A 217 16.64 -4.64 2.91
CA PRO A 217 17.88 -3.87 2.66
C PRO A 217 18.06 -2.68 3.60
N MET A 218 17.02 -2.27 4.32
CA MET A 218 17.02 -1.10 5.20
C MET A 218 17.26 -1.41 6.67
N ASP A 219 17.33 -2.68 7.07
CA ASP A 219 17.51 -3.08 8.47
C ASP A 219 18.74 -2.40 9.11
N ASN A 220 19.83 -2.29 8.36
CA ASN A 220 21.10 -1.66 8.83
C ASN A 220 21.00 -0.12 8.96
N ARG A 221 19.97 0.51 8.43
CA ARG A 221 19.75 1.96 8.49
C ARG A 221 18.68 2.34 9.51
N ALA A 222 17.89 1.37 9.97
CA ALA A 222 16.84 1.61 10.95
C ALA A 222 17.42 1.78 12.35
N ASP A 223 16.88 2.76 13.08
CA ASP A 223 17.24 2.99 14.50
C ASP A 223 16.53 1.96 15.40
N LEU A 224 15.42 1.39 14.93
CA LEU A 224 14.67 0.36 15.63
C LEU A 224 14.10 -0.65 14.61
N VAL A 225 14.47 -1.92 14.75
CA VAL A 225 13.96 -3.02 13.94
C VAL A 225 13.12 -3.94 14.82
N ILE A 226 11.88 -4.19 14.44
CA ILE A 226 10.98 -5.11 15.14
C ILE A 226 10.54 -6.20 14.17
N SER A 227 10.97 -7.43 14.42
CA SER A 227 10.52 -8.59 13.64
C SER A 227 9.18 -9.08 14.16
N GLY A 228 8.16 -9.10 13.30
CA GLY A 228 6.84 -9.61 13.67
C GLY A 228 5.69 -9.14 12.77
N PRO A 229 4.46 -9.63 13.09
CA PRO A 229 3.24 -9.17 12.43
C PRO A 229 2.96 -7.72 12.76
N ILE A 230 2.80 -6.90 11.74
CA ILE A 230 2.68 -5.43 11.93
C ILE A 230 1.39 -5.05 12.67
N GLY A 231 0.29 -5.81 12.49
CA GLY A 231 -0.97 -5.56 13.19
C GLY A 231 -0.84 -5.82 14.69
N GLU A 232 -0.11 -6.87 15.08
CA GLU A 232 0.20 -7.14 16.48
C GLU A 232 1.09 -6.02 17.05
N VAL A 233 2.22 -5.74 16.40
CA VAL A 233 3.22 -4.78 16.90
C VAL A 233 2.63 -3.38 17.07
N LEU A 234 1.98 -2.83 16.03
CA LEU A 234 1.36 -1.50 16.10
C LEU A 234 0.09 -1.50 16.97
N GLY A 235 -0.71 -2.57 16.90
CA GLY A 235 -1.91 -2.71 17.69
C GLY A 235 -1.62 -2.66 19.20
N ASP A 236 -0.61 -3.39 19.65
CA ASP A 236 -0.19 -3.40 21.05
C ASP A 236 0.42 -2.06 21.47
N ALA A 237 1.26 -1.45 20.62
CA ALA A 237 1.89 -0.16 20.92
C ALA A 237 0.88 0.98 21.09
N VAL A 238 -0.24 0.93 20.34
CA VAL A 238 -1.28 1.97 20.30
C VAL A 238 -2.52 1.61 21.13
N GLY A 239 -2.66 0.35 21.53
CA GLY A 239 -3.77 -0.14 22.35
C GLY A 239 -5.07 -0.28 21.54
N VAL A 240 -5.05 -1.03 20.42
CA VAL A 240 -6.23 -1.39 19.60
C VAL A 240 -6.30 -2.88 19.39
#